data_e932325cc70e3f649350e602a46f603a
#
_entry.id   e932325cc70e3f649350e602a46f603a
#
_cell.length_a   1.000
_cell.length_b   1.000
_cell.length_c   1.000
_cell.angle_alpha   90.00
_cell.angle_beta   90.00
_cell.angle_gamma   90.00
#
_symmetry.space_group_name_H-M   'P 1'
#
loop_
_entity.id
_entity.type
_entity.pdbx_description
1 polymer ?
#
loop_
_entity_poly.entity_id
_entity_poly.type
_entity_poly.pdbx_seq_one_letter_code
_entity_poly.pdbx_strand_id
1 'polypeptide(L)'
;MTNDTLQQTAQNTGPVVARLDDQFDGPALDEQLEAVTRYVVVNVNGNLYGMATDTTVELMSATMSQVTRVPHSPSFISGVINHRGTIIPVIDARALLGFGMRGQEANQLSARFSEFREYYTEWLDTLENAVLDNAPFERGSDPARSRFGRWYAAVMEGASDNCREELAEATINAIVKRMYAPYQRMFATVQRVMELRNQDNTDEALSVIENARTEDFTALCELFDQVLGAIDRLYESMLVITEYGGQKAAIAVDGVSFVADCKDSDIEPLPDTADNTEFLSGLVHRADGSYILIADIGNIYTHACVSE
;
A
#
# COMPACT_ATOMS: atom_id res chain seq x y z
N MET A 1 32.40 72.69 61.78
CA MET A 1 31.78 72.83 63.12
C MET A 1 31.21 71.49 63.42
N THR A 2 31.94 70.82 64.21
CA THR A 2 31.64 70.19 65.51
C THR A 2 30.76 68.95 65.39
N ASN A 3 31.42 67.78 65.49
CA ASN A 3 31.65 67.05 66.77
C ASN A 3 30.28 66.57 67.32
N ASP A 4 30.02 65.43 67.76
CA ASP A 4 30.82 64.55 68.61
C ASP A 4 30.04 63.19 68.79
N THR A 5 30.71 62.05 68.71
CA THR A 5 30.97 61.12 69.80
C THR A 5 29.77 60.37 70.47
N LEU A 6 29.73 59.12 70.46
CA LEU A 6 29.99 58.08 71.47
C LEU A 6 29.27 56.78 71.07
N GLN A 7 29.91 55.74 70.78
CA GLN A 7 30.42 54.62 71.53
C GLN A 7 29.42 53.88 72.44
N GLN A 8 29.38 52.55 72.20
CA GLN A 8 29.05 51.46 73.09
C GLN A 8 27.55 51.08 73.09
N THR A 9 27.17 49.86 72.90
CA THR A 9 27.58 48.62 73.60
C THR A 9 27.23 47.41 72.71
N ALA A 10 28.16 46.47 72.60
CA ALA A 10 27.95 45.14 72.10
C ALA A 10 27.04 44.32 73.07
N GLN A 11 26.01 43.67 72.54
CA GLN A 11 25.50 42.44 73.20
C GLN A 11 25.11 41.44 72.14
N ASN A 12 25.84 40.41 72.13
CA ASN A 12 25.76 39.08 71.59
C ASN A 12 24.35 38.48 71.70
N THR A 13 23.67 38.16 70.59
CA THR A 13 22.64 37.12 70.52
C THR A 13 22.79 36.39 69.22
N GLY A 14 23.24 35.15 69.30
CA GLY A 14 23.39 34.21 68.21
C GLY A 14 22.07 33.90 67.47
N PRO A 15 22.17 33.33 66.27
CA PRO A 15 20.98 33.05 65.46
C PRO A 15 20.10 32.02 66.13
N VAL A 16 18.87 32.39 66.38
CA VAL A 16 17.76 31.47 66.75
C VAL A 16 17.48 30.61 65.55
N VAL A 17 17.96 29.39 65.57
CA VAL A 17 17.51 28.32 64.65
C VAL A 17 16.08 27.95 65.06
N ALA A 18 15.09 28.51 64.44
CA ALA A 18 13.73 28.02 64.54
C ALA A 18 13.68 26.65 63.89
N ARG A 19 13.47 25.62 64.70
CA ARG A 19 13.06 24.31 64.23
C ARG A 19 11.63 24.47 63.72
N LEU A 20 11.45 24.37 62.40
CA LEU A 20 10.19 24.12 61.74
C LEU A 20 9.92 22.61 61.78
N ASP A 21 9.51 22.13 62.96
CA ASP A 21 8.72 20.91 63.07
C ASP A 21 7.25 21.35 62.87
N ASP A 22 6.84 21.56 61.65
CA ASP A 22 5.42 21.66 61.32
C ASP A 22 5.11 20.59 60.28
N GLN A 23 4.34 19.63 60.73
CA GLN A 23 3.57 18.69 59.94
C GLN A 23 2.87 19.42 58.79
N PHE A 24 3.46 19.32 57.59
CA PHE A 24 2.72 19.48 56.35
C PHE A 24 2.09 18.12 56.04
N ASP A 25 0.93 17.87 56.67
CA ASP A 25 -0.03 16.89 56.19
C ASP A 25 -0.72 17.48 54.94
N GLY A 26 0.06 17.69 53.88
CA GLY A 26 -0.46 17.90 52.54
C GLY A 26 -0.81 16.54 51.99
N PRO A 27 -1.94 16.39 51.26
CA PRO A 27 -2.20 15.14 50.57
C PRO A 27 -0.99 14.81 49.69
N ALA A 28 -0.47 13.60 49.84
CA ALA A 28 0.54 13.06 48.92
C ALA A 28 -0.03 13.22 47.52
N LEU A 29 0.56 14.12 46.75
CA LEU A 29 0.41 14.15 45.31
C LEU A 29 1.16 12.94 44.76
N ASP A 30 0.60 11.74 44.98
CA ASP A 30 0.79 10.61 44.13
C ASP A 30 0.06 10.95 42.81
N GLU A 31 0.53 11.95 42.10
CA GLU A 31 0.35 11.97 40.63
C GLU A 31 1.11 10.75 40.14
N GLN A 32 0.40 9.61 40.10
CA GLN A 32 0.78 8.51 39.27
C GLN A 32 0.91 9.11 37.88
N LEU A 33 2.13 9.40 37.47
CA LEU A 33 2.46 9.73 36.08
C LEU A 33 1.95 8.52 35.26
N GLU A 34 0.74 8.66 34.70
CA GLU A 34 0.17 7.64 33.83
C GLU A 34 1.21 7.40 32.73
N ALA A 35 1.56 6.14 32.54
CA ALA A 35 2.49 5.78 31.48
C ALA A 35 1.88 6.17 30.13
N VAL A 36 2.63 6.91 29.33
CA VAL A 36 2.23 7.35 28.00
C VAL A 36 3.18 6.69 26.99
N THR A 37 2.60 5.89 26.13
CA THR A 37 3.34 5.24 25.05
C THR A 37 3.10 5.99 23.75
N ARG A 38 4.18 6.23 22.99
CA ARG A 38 4.13 6.89 21.69
C ARG A 38 4.07 5.85 20.59
N TYR A 39 3.16 6.07 19.62
CA TYR A 39 2.92 5.17 18.51
C TYR A 39 3.11 5.88 17.16
N VAL A 40 3.81 5.22 16.24
CA VAL A 40 3.70 5.52 14.81
C VAL A 40 2.41 4.90 14.32
N VAL A 41 1.48 5.73 13.86
CA VAL A 41 0.18 5.26 13.34
C VAL A 41 0.29 5.10 11.83
N VAL A 42 0.06 3.87 11.40
CA VAL A 42 0.12 3.44 9.99
C VAL A 42 -1.27 3.09 9.47
N ASN A 43 -1.43 3.13 8.17
CA ASN A 43 -2.64 2.65 7.49
C ASN A 43 -2.39 1.24 6.95
N VAL A 44 -3.33 0.33 7.17
CA VAL A 44 -3.39 -0.99 6.53
C VAL A 44 -4.83 -1.26 6.15
N ASN A 45 -5.10 -1.35 4.86
CA ASN A 45 -6.43 -1.60 4.30
C ASN A 45 -7.51 -0.61 4.80
N GLY A 46 -7.14 0.68 4.88
CA GLY A 46 -8.04 1.74 5.34
C GLY A 46 -8.19 1.87 6.86
N ASN A 47 -7.64 0.95 7.64
CA ASN A 47 -7.66 0.97 9.10
C ASN A 47 -6.36 1.53 9.69
N LEU A 48 -6.44 2.11 10.90
CA LEU A 48 -5.30 2.69 11.60
C LEU A 48 -4.72 1.69 12.59
N TYR A 49 -3.38 1.50 12.52
CA TYR A 49 -2.63 0.62 13.42
C TYR A 49 -1.51 1.39 14.08
N GLY A 50 -1.38 1.26 15.41
CA GLY A 50 -0.33 1.88 16.20
C GLY A 50 0.83 0.91 16.42
N MET A 51 2.03 1.29 15.99
CA MET A 51 3.28 0.58 16.29
C MET A 51 4.08 1.40 17.30
N ALA A 52 4.45 0.83 18.42
CA ALA A 52 5.18 1.55 19.45
C ALA A 52 6.52 2.08 18.93
N THR A 53 6.85 3.33 19.27
CA THR A 53 8.08 3.98 18.78
C THR A 53 9.35 3.37 19.34
N ASP A 54 9.30 2.70 20.46
CA ASP A 54 10.43 2.00 21.08
C ASP A 54 10.88 0.78 20.26
N THR A 55 9.95 0.17 19.52
CA THR A 55 10.23 -0.93 18.59
C THR A 55 10.42 -0.46 17.14
N THR A 56 10.11 0.80 16.82
CA THR A 56 10.20 1.36 15.47
C THR A 56 11.56 2.05 15.27
N VAL A 57 12.37 1.52 14.34
CA VAL A 57 13.74 2.00 14.09
C VAL A 57 13.78 3.04 12.97
N GLU A 58 13.07 2.79 11.87
CA GLU A 58 13.15 3.61 10.67
C GLU A 58 11.90 3.47 9.80
N LEU A 59 11.58 4.50 9.05
CA LEU A 59 10.53 4.49 8.04
C LEU A 59 11.17 4.71 6.67
N MET A 60 10.85 3.87 5.70
CA MET A 60 11.38 3.99 4.34
C MET A 60 10.33 3.64 3.29
N SER A 61 10.47 4.20 2.08
CA SER A 61 9.63 3.79 0.95
C SER A 61 10.04 2.40 0.46
N ALA A 62 9.10 1.53 0.20
CA ALA A 62 9.36 0.20 -0.34
C ALA A 62 9.97 0.25 -1.76
N THR A 63 9.71 1.32 -2.52
CA THR A 63 10.30 1.53 -3.85
C THR A 63 11.82 1.70 -3.82
N MET A 64 12.38 2.07 -2.66
CA MET A 64 13.83 2.20 -2.46
C MET A 64 14.52 0.88 -2.15
N SER A 65 13.78 -0.21 -1.97
CA SER A 65 14.31 -1.52 -1.57
C SER A 65 13.84 -2.61 -2.51
N GLN A 66 14.80 -3.33 -3.10
CA GLN A 66 14.46 -4.50 -3.90
C GLN A 66 14.14 -5.67 -2.98
N VAL A 67 12.85 -6.05 -2.91
CA VAL A 67 12.41 -7.24 -2.18
C VAL A 67 12.74 -8.48 -2.99
N THR A 68 13.53 -9.38 -2.40
CA THR A 68 13.85 -10.69 -2.98
C THR A 68 12.95 -11.75 -2.37
N ARG A 69 12.14 -12.42 -3.19
CA ARG A 69 11.25 -13.49 -2.72
C ARG A 69 12.03 -14.69 -2.22
N VAL A 70 11.58 -15.25 -1.10
CA VAL A 70 12.13 -16.49 -0.52
C VAL A 70 11.14 -17.64 -0.79
N PRO A 71 11.55 -18.72 -1.45
CA PRO A 71 10.70 -19.89 -1.67
C PRO A 71 10.25 -20.51 -0.34
N HIS A 72 9.04 -21.04 -0.31
CA HIS A 72 8.46 -21.74 0.84
C HIS A 72 8.31 -20.92 2.13
N SER A 73 8.35 -19.59 2.04
CA SER A 73 8.03 -18.70 3.16
C SER A 73 6.51 -18.67 3.44
N PRO A 74 6.08 -18.35 4.68
CA PRO A 74 4.68 -18.08 4.98
C PRO A 74 4.08 -17.02 4.05
N SER A 75 2.76 -17.09 3.80
CA SER A 75 2.07 -16.22 2.84
C SER A 75 2.17 -14.73 3.17
N PHE A 76 2.35 -14.36 4.44
CA PHE A 76 2.55 -12.98 4.88
C PHE A 76 4.00 -12.50 4.78
N ILE A 77 4.97 -13.36 4.42
CA ILE A 77 6.35 -12.95 4.15
C ILE A 77 6.51 -12.67 2.65
N SER A 78 6.61 -11.39 2.29
CA SER A 78 6.82 -10.97 0.91
C SER A 78 8.20 -11.34 0.37
N GLY A 79 9.18 -11.50 1.25
CA GLY A 79 10.57 -11.82 0.91
C GLY A 79 11.56 -11.23 1.91
N VAL A 80 12.73 -10.88 1.44
CA VAL A 80 13.80 -10.24 2.24
C VAL A 80 14.35 -9.02 1.53
N ILE A 81 14.88 -8.08 2.32
CA ILE A 81 15.63 -6.92 1.84
C ILE A 81 17.00 -6.83 2.50
N ASN A 82 17.94 -6.19 1.84
CA ASN A 82 19.20 -5.78 2.46
C ASN A 82 19.02 -4.39 3.07
N HIS A 83 18.93 -4.34 4.40
CA HIS A 83 18.88 -3.10 5.16
C HIS A 83 20.23 -2.85 5.84
N ARG A 84 21.01 -1.87 5.32
CA ARG A 84 22.32 -1.47 5.87
C ARG A 84 23.30 -2.65 6.04
N GLY A 85 23.31 -3.60 5.10
CA GLY A 85 24.18 -4.77 5.12
C GLY A 85 23.64 -5.98 5.89
N THR A 86 22.46 -5.87 6.49
CA THR A 86 21.76 -6.97 7.17
C THR A 86 20.56 -7.41 6.33
N ILE A 87 20.41 -8.71 6.11
CA ILE A 87 19.23 -9.27 5.45
C ILE A 87 18.12 -9.39 6.48
N ILE A 88 17.00 -8.74 6.22
CA ILE A 88 15.84 -8.76 7.10
C ILE A 88 14.57 -9.19 6.34
N PRO A 89 13.64 -9.91 6.98
CA PRO A 89 12.37 -10.30 6.36
C PRO A 89 11.47 -9.08 6.13
N VAL A 90 10.65 -9.15 5.07
CA VAL A 90 9.58 -8.21 4.79
C VAL A 90 8.25 -8.88 5.07
N ILE A 91 7.55 -8.40 6.08
CA ILE A 91 6.24 -8.87 6.52
C ILE A 91 5.18 -7.98 5.88
N ASP A 92 4.28 -8.55 5.10
CA ASP A 92 3.12 -7.84 4.57
C ASP A 92 2.03 -7.75 5.65
N ALA A 93 1.79 -6.54 6.17
CA ALA A 93 0.80 -6.33 7.22
C ALA A 93 -0.63 -6.66 6.77
N ARG A 94 -0.98 -6.47 5.48
CA ARG A 94 -2.29 -6.86 4.96
C ARG A 94 -2.48 -8.37 4.99
N ALA A 95 -1.50 -9.11 4.49
CA ALA A 95 -1.54 -10.57 4.48
C ALA A 95 -1.53 -11.15 5.91
N LEU A 96 -0.73 -10.56 6.80
CA LEU A 96 -0.67 -10.93 8.22
C LEU A 96 -2.02 -10.77 8.92
N LEU A 97 -2.74 -9.67 8.64
CA LEU A 97 -4.05 -9.35 9.21
C LEU A 97 -5.22 -9.97 8.44
N GLY A 98 -4.96 -10.84 7.45
CA GLY A 98 -6.02 -11.58 6.73
C GLY A 98 -6.70 -10.81 5.60
N PHE A 99 -6.22 -9.62 5.22
CA PHE A 99 -6.77 -8.85 4.09
C PHE A 99 -6.30 -9.33 2.71
N GLY A 100 -5.50 -10.39 2.63
CA GLY A 100 -4.87 -10.86 1.40
C GLY A 100 -3.59 -10.11 1.07
N MET A 101 -2.78 -10.68 0.18
CA MET A 101 -1.52 -10.06 -0.23
C MET A 101 -1.79 -8.82 -1.08
N ARG A 102 -1.01 -7.77 -0.84
CA ARG A 102 -1.00 -6.57 -1.66
C ARG A 102 -0.64 -6.91 -3.11
N GLY A 103 -1.35 -6.30 -4.05
CA GLY A 103 -1.09 -6.51 -5.48
C GLY A 103 -1.59 -7.84 -6.04
N GLN A 104 -2.36 -8.64 -5.30
CA GLN A 104 -2.99 -9.84 -5.85
C GLN A 104 -3.94 -9.47 -6.98
N GLU A 105 -4.70 -8.41 -6.81
CA GLU A 105 -5.59 -7.81 -7.81
C GLU A 105 -4.80 -7.29 -9.01
N ALA A 106 -3.69 -6.59 -8.77
CA ALA A 106 -2.80 -6.12 -9.84
C ALA A 106 -2.17 -7.28 -10.62
N ASN A 107 -1.80 -8.37 -9.96
CA ASN A 107 -1.30 -9.57 -10.62
C ASN A 107 -2.37 -10.24 -11.51
N GLN A 108 -3.62 -10.30 -11.05
CA GLN A 108 -4.74 -10.83 -11.84
C GLN A 108 -5.03 -9.95 -13.06
N LEU A 109 -4.98 -8.63 -12.90
CA LEU A 109 -5.16 -7.68 -14.00
C LEU A 109 -4.00 -7.78 -15.00
N SER A 110 -2.75 -7.92 -14.52
CA SER A 110 -1.57 -8.14 -15.35
C SER A 110 -1.68 -9.41 -16.18
N ALA A 111 -2.11 -10.52 -15.57
CA ALA A 111 -2.37 -11.77 -16.27
C ALA A 111 -3.45 -11.58 -17.35
N ARG A 112 -4.55 -10.89 -17.05
CA ARG A 112 -5.62 -10.58 -18.00
C ARG A 112 -5.16 -9.72 -19.17
N PHE A 113 -4.34 -8.70 -18.91
CA PHE A 113 -3.77 -7.89 -19.97
C PHE A 113 -2.78 -8.68 -20.85
N SER A 114 -2.04 -9.63 -20.26
CA SER A 114 -1.19 -10.56 -21.02
C SER A 114 -2.03 -11.46 -21.93
N GLU A 115 -3.15 -12.01 -21.45
CA GLU A 115 -4.10 -12.77 -22.27
C GLU A 115 -4.69 -11.92 -23.41
N PHE A 116 -5.00 -10.65 -23.17
CA PHE A 116 -5.49 -9.76 -24.23
C PHE A 116 -4.41 -9.50 -25.29
N ARG A 117 -3.16 -9.29 -24.89
CA ARG A 117 -2.03 -9.11 -25.82
C ARG A 117 -1.86 -10.33 -26.71
N GLU A 118 -1.80 -11.51 -26.12
CA GLU A 118 -1.67 -12.76 -26.87
C GLU A 118 -2.83 -12.97 -27.83
N TYR A 119 -4.07 -12.81 -27.33
CA TYR A 119 -5.27 -12.97 -28.15
C TYR A 119 -5.30 -12.02 -29.36
N TYR A 120 -4.95 -10.74 -29.19
CA TYR A 120 -5.02 -9.77 -30.28
C TYR A 120 -3.82 -9.84 -31.22
N THR A 121 -2.67 -10.31 -30.75
CA THR A 121 -1.57 -10.69 -31.66
C THR A 121 -2.03 -11.78 -32.61
N GLU A 122 -2.55 -12.89 -32.11
CA GLU A 122 -3.09 -13.97 -32.93
C GLU A 122 -4.27 -13.54 -33.81
N TRP A 123 -5.10 -12.60 -33.34
CA TRP A 123 -6.22 -12.08 -34.09
C TRP A 123 -5.75 -11.29 -35.30
N LEU A 124 -4.72 -10.44 -35.20
CA LEU A 124 -4.09 -9.71 -36.29
C LEU A 124 -3.37 -10.67 -37.24
N ASP A 125 -2.65 -11.67 -36.74
CA ASP A 125 -2.00 -12.70 -37.56
C ASP A 125 -3.03 -13.51 -38.37
N THR A 126 -4.19 -13.82 -37.77
CA THR A 126 -5.28 -14.51 -38.47
C THR A 126 -5.87 -13.62 -39.56
N LEU A 127 -5.97 -12.29 -39.35
CA LEU A 127 -6.44 -11.35 -40.34
C LEU A 127 -5.46 -11.24 -41.51
N GLU A 128 -4.17 -11.22 -41.25
CA GLU A 128 -3.08 -11.22 -42.20
C GLU A 128 -3.10 -12.49 -43.06
N ASN A 129 -3.18 -13.66 -42.44
CA ASN A 129 -3.29 -14.95 -43.14
C ASN A 129 -4.55 -15.04 -44.01
N ALA A 130 -5.68 -14.49 -43.53
CA ALA A 130 -6.92 -14.44 -44.35
C ALA A 130 -6.75 -13.61 -45.62
N VAL A 131 -5.90 -12.59 -45.61
CA VAL A 131 -5.54 -11.81 -46.80
C VAL A 131 -4.61 -12.60 -47.74
N LEU A 132 -3.55 -13.21 -47.17
CA LEU A 132 -2.55 -13.96 -47.94
C LEU A 132 -3.13 -15.21 -48.61
N ASP A 133 -3.98 -15.94 -47.90
CA ASP A 133 -4.61 -17.18 -48.38
C ASP A 133 -5.91 -16.93 -49.13
N ASN A 134 -6.32 -15.69 -49.33
CA ASN A 134 -7.61 -15.29 -49.88
C ASN A 134 -8.81 -16.02 -49.22
N ALA A 135 -8.74 -16.21 -47.89
CA ALA A 135 -9.69 -16.93 -47.07
C ALA A 135 -10.66 -15.99 -46.32
N PRO A 136 -11.84 -16.43 -45.91
CA PRO A 136 -12.70 -15.62 -45.07
C PRO A 136 -12.07 -15.42 -43.68
N PHE A 137 -12.26 -14.23 -43.10
CA PHE A 137 -11.87 -13.97 -41.72
C PHE A 137 -12.96 -14.45 -40.80
N GLU A 138 -12.71 -15.55 -40.08
CA GLU A 138 -13.71 -16.21 -39.23
C GLU A 138 -13.69 -15.74 -37.77
N ARG A 139 -12.63 -15.03 -37.34
CA ARG A 139 -12.61 -14.44 -36.00
C ARG A 139 -13.54 -13.23 -35.95
N GLY A 140 -14.30 -13.09 -34.87
CA GLY A 140 -15.31 -12.04 -34.73
C GLY A 140 -14.77 -10.63 -34.96
N SER A 141 -15.50 -9.84 -35.73
CA SER A 141 -15.20 -8.44 -36.06
C SER A 141 -16.03 -7.44 -35.23
N ASP A 142 -16.84 -7.92 -34.28
CA ASP A 142 -17.63 -7.09 -33.36
C ASP A 142 -16.83 -6.79 -32.09
N PRO A 143 -16.38 -5.53 -31.90
CA PRO A 143 -15.60 -5.15 -30.72
C PRO A 143 -16.38 -5.40 -29.42
N ALA A 144 -17.68 -5.16 -29.34
CA ALA A 144 -18.48 -5.32 -28.13
C ALA A 144 -18.55 -6.80 -27.64
N ARG A 145 -18.43 -7.75 -28.57
CA ARG A 145 -18.47 -9.18 -28.26
C ARG A 145 -17.13 -9.81 -27.98
N SER A 146 -16.04 -9.08 -28.15
CA SER A 146 -14.68 -9.56 -27.85
C SER A 146 -14.43 -9.72 -26.36
N ARG A 147 -13.32 -10.37 -25.99
CA ARG A 147 -12.94 -10.54 -24.58
C ARG A 147 -12.67 -9.19 -23.91
N PHE A 148 -11.88 -8.33 -24.54
CA PHE A 148 -11.59 -6.99 -24.02
C PHE A 148 -12.84 -6.11 -24.00
N GLY A 149 -13.67 -6.12 -25.07
CA GLY A 149 -14.89 -5.30 -25.11
C GLY A 149 -15.85 -5.58 -23.98
N ARG A 150 -16.05 -6.86 -23.62
CA ARG A 150 -16.88 -7.24 -22.47
C ARG A 150 -16.26 -6.80 -21.14
N TRP A 151 -14.95 -6.99 -20.98
CA TRP A 151 -14.24 -6.52 -19.80
C TRP A 151 -14.34 -5.00 -19.66
N TYR A 152 -14.09 -4.28 -20.76
CA TYR A 152 -14.17 -2.81 -20.77
C TYR A 152 -15.57 -2.31 -20.40
N ALA A 153 -16.62 -2.90 -20.96
CA ALA A 153 -17.99 -2.56 -20.61
C ALA A 153 -18.28 -2.79 -19.14
N ALA A 154 -17.89 -3.95 -18.59
CA ALA A 154 -18.05 -4.28 -17.18
C ALA A 154 -17.33 -3.27 -16.26
N VAL A 155 -16.12 -2.86 -16.62
CA VAL A 155 -15.37 -1.83 -15.87
C VAL A 155 -16.09 -0.49 -15.92
N MET A 156 -16.58 -0.07 -17.10
CA MET A 156 -17.31 1.21 -17.23
C MET A 156 -18.65 1.22 -16.50
N GLU A 157 -19.29 0.06 -16.37
CA GLU A 157 -20.54 -0.12 -15.60
C GLU A 157 -20.28 -0.30 -14.09
N GLY A 158 -19.03 -0.36 -13.67
CA GLY A 158 -18.66 -0.60 -12.27
C GLY A 158 -18.95 -2.03 -11.79
N ALA A 159 -19.09 -2.97 -12.73
CA ALA A 159 -19.41 -4.39 -12.48
C ALA A 159 -18.16 -5.30 -12.46
N SER A 160 -16.96 -4.74 -12.53
CA SER A 160 -15.71 -5.51 -12.47
C SER A 160 -15.47 -6.03 -11.05
N ASP A 161 -15.13 -7.29 -10.94
CA ASP A 161 -15.18 -8.06 -9.69
C ASP A 161 -13.93 -8.00 -8.82
N ASN A 162 -12.72 -7.93 -9.38
CA ASN A 162 -11.51 -8.09 -8.56
C ASN A 162 -10.60 -6.85 -8.48
N CYS A 163 -10.80 -5.85 -9.34
CA CYS A 163 -9.99 -4.61 -9.35
C CYS A 163 -10.90 -3.38 -9.37
N ARG A 164 -12.07 -3.51 -8.76
CA ARG A 164 -13.12 -2.48 -8.86
C ARG A 164 -12.69 -1.16 -8.24
N GLU A 165 -12.07 -1.21 -7.09
CA GLU A 165 -11.66 -0.02 -6.34
C GLU A 165 -10.53 0.70 -7.06
N GLU A 166 -9.51 -0.02 -7.53
CA GLU A 166 -8.37 0.51 -8.26
C GLU A 166 -8.78 1.09 -9.61
N LEU A 167 -9.63 0.38 -10.34
CA LEU A 167 -10.12 0.83 -11.65
C LEU A 167 -11.12 1.98 -11.56
N ALA A 168 -11.74 2.18 -10.39
CA ALA A 168 -12.61 3.31 -10.10
C ALA A 168 -11.83 4.58 -9.70
N GLU A 169 -10.55 4.46 -9.31
CA GLU A 169 -9.71 5.62 -9.02
C GLU A 169 -9.65 6.52 -10.27
N ALA A 170 -9.77 7.85 -10.05
CA ALA A 170 -9.99 8.81 -11.12
C ALA A 170 -8.89 8.80 -12.20
N THR A 171 -7.63 8.67 -11.79
CA THR A 171 -6.47 8.67 -12.69
C THR A 171 -6.43 7.39 -13.51
N ILE A 172 -6.65 6.24 -12.88
CA ILE A 172 -6.67 4.93 -13.55
C ILE A 172 -7.87 4.83 -14.49
N ASN A 173 -9.03 5.24 -14.04
CA ASN A 173 -10.25 5.26 -14.87
C ASN A 173 -10.08 6.12 -16.12
N ALA A 174 -9.38 7.27 -16.00
CA ALA A 174 -9.06 8.11 -17.15
C ALA A 174 -8.14 7.39 -18.17
N ILE A 175 -7.19 6.58 -17.69
CA ILE A 175 -6.33 5.77 -18.58
C ILE A 175 -7.16 4.68 -19.26
N VAL A 176 -8.00 3.96 -18.51
CA VAL A 176 -8.87 2.91 -19.05
C VAL A 176 -9.80 3.45 -20.13
N LYS A 177 -10.40 4.63 -19.93
CA LYS A 177 -11.24 5.28 -20.95
C LYS A 177 -10.50 5.54 -22.27
N ARG A 178 -9.22 5.84 -22.20
CA ARG A 178 -8.40 6.06 -23.40
C ARG A 178 -8.16 4.80 -24.21
N MET A 179 -8.29 3.61 -23.64
CA MET A 179 -8.12 2.33 -24.34
C MET A 179 -9.17 2.11 -25.43
N TYR A 180 -10.36 2.71 -25.29
CA TYR A 180 -11.46 2.47 -26.20
C TYR A 180 -11.17 2.92 -27.65
N ALA A 181 -10.52 4.04 -27.84
CA ALA A 181 -10.27 4.60 -29.17
C ALA A 181 -9.32 3.73 -30.02
N PRO A 182 -8.09 3.37 -29.58
CA PRO A 182 -7.22 2.49 -30.35
C PRO A 182 -7.84 1.11 -30.55
N TYR A 183 -8.53 0.58 -29.55
CA TYR A 183 -9.25 -0.67 -29.66
C TYR A 183 -10.31 -0.67 -30.77
N GLN A 184 -11.14 0.38 -30.84
CA GLN A 184 -12.17 0.53 -31.89
C GLN A 184 -11.56 0.66 -33.28
N ARG A 185 -10.49 1.44 -33.43
CA ARG A 185 -9.79 1.60 -34.73
C ARG A 185 -9.21 0.28 -35.21
N MET A 186 -8.59 -0.50 -34.33
CA MET A 186 -8.08 -1.83 -34.66
C MET A 186 -9.19 -2.75 -35.22
N PHE A 187 -10.39 -2.75 -34.63
CA PHE A 187 -11.51 -3.53 -35.16
C PHE A 187 -12.09 -2.97 -36.47
N ALA A 188 -12.13 -1.65 -36.62
CA ALA A 188 -12.59 -1.03 -37.89
C ALA A 188 -11.70 -1.38 -39.08
N THR A 189 -10.44 -1.72 -38.84
CA THR A 189 -9.47 -2.17 -39.84
C THR A 189 -9.95 -3.41 -40.62
N VAL A 190 -10.70 -4.32 -39.99
CA VAL A 190 -11.18 -5.57 -40.61
C VAL A 190 -12.01 -5.28 -41.84
N GLN A 191 -12.96 -4.35 -41.75
CA GLN A 191 -13.81 -4.01 -42.88
C GLN A 191 -12.97 -3.47 -44.04
N ARG A 192 -12.08 -2.55 -43.78
CA ARG A 192 -11.20 -1.96 -44.81
C ARG A 192 -10.30 -3.00 -45.45
N VAL A 193 -9.72 -3.89 -44.67
CA VAL A 193 -8.86 -5.00 -45.14
C VAL A 193 -9.64 -5.95 -46.06
N MET A 194 -10.86 -6.32 -45.68
CA MET A 194 -11.71 -7.21 -46.47
C MET A 194 -12.14 -6.54 -47.79
N GLU A 195 -12.43 -5.24 -47.81
CA GLU A 195 -12.72 -4.47 -49.01
C GLU A 195 -11.52 -4.47 -49.99
N LEU A 196 -10.31 -4.17 -49.46
CA LEU A 196 -9.08 -4.15 -50.26
C LEU A 196 -8.74 -5.53 -50.84
N ARG A 197 -8.87 -6.58 -50.03
CA ARG A 197 -8.70 -7.96 -50.49
C ARG A 197 -9.67 -8.31 -51.63
N ASN A 198 -10.94 -7.92 -51.52
CA ASN A 198 -11.93 -8.17 -52.56
C ASN A 198 -11.66 -7.38 -53.86
N GLN A 199 -10.79 -6.37 -53.81
CA GLN A 199 -10.31 -5.58 -54.93
C GLN A 199 -8.95 -6.07 -55.44
N ASP A 200 -8.47 -7.23 -54.98
CA ASP A 200 -7.14 -7.80 -55.29
C ASP A 200 -5.97 -6.87 -54.90
N ASN A 201 -6.20 -5.95 -53.98
CA ASN A 201 -5.17 -5.01 -53.48
C ASN A 201 -4.54 -5.52 -52.18
N THR A 202 -3.79 -6.63 -52.32
CA THR A 202 -3.16 -7.34 -51.17
C THR A 202 -2.13 -6.47 -50.46
N ASP A 203 -1.28 -5.75 -51.20
CA ASP A 203 -0.20 -4.95 -50.60
C ASP A 203 -0.75 -3.84 -49.70
N GLU A 204 -1.80 -3.14 -50.13
CA GLU A 204 -2.45 -2.10 -49.30
C GLU A 204 -3.19 -2.73 -48.11
N ALA A 205 -3.81 -3.89 -48.27
CA ALA A 205 -4.46 -4.60 -47.19
C ALA A 205 -3.46 -4.99 -46.07
N LEU A 206 -2.29 -5.52 -46.46
CA LEU A 206 -1.21 -5.85 -45.52
C LEU A 206 -0.66 -4.59 -44.82
N SER A 207 -0.49 -3.49 -45.58
CA SER A 207 -0.06 -2.21 -44.99
C SER A 207 -1.05 -1.68 -43.94
N VAL A 208 -2.35 -1.83 -44.19
CA VAL A 208 -3.40 -1.43 -43.24
C VAL A 208 -3.35 -2.29 -41.98
N ILE A 209 -3.08 -3.60 -42.11
CA ILE A 209 -2.91 -4.49 -40.93
C ILE A 209 -1.67 -4.11 -40.13
N GLU A 210 -0.55 -3.85 -40.82
CA GLU A 210 0.70 -3.47 -40.15
C GLU A 210 0.57 -2.13 -39.39
N ASN A 211 -0.14 -1.16 -39.96
CA ASN A 211 -0.46 0.10 -39.27
C ASN A 211 -1.34 -0.15 -38.02
N ALA A 212 -2.34 -1.02 -38.14
CA ALA A 212 -3.16 -1.38 -36.96
C ALA A 212 -2.32 -2.07 -35.89
N ARG A 213 -1.33 -2.88 -36.22
CA ARG A 213 -0.41 -3.55 -35.32
C ARG A 213 0.53 -2.56 -34.64
N THR A 214 1.19 -1.70 -35.42
CA THR A 214 2.24 -0.80 -34.92
C THR A 214 1.71 0.45 -34.22
N GLU A 215 0.53 0.95 -34.62
CA GLU A 215 -0.07 2.14 -34.05
C GLU A 215 -1.14 1.79 -33.00
N ASP A 216 -2.24 1.15 -33.42
CA ASP A 216 -3.41 0.98 -32.55
C ASP A 216 -3.22 -0.10 -31.48
N PHE A 217 -2.69 -1.26 -31.86
CA PHE A 217 -2.45 -2.34 -30.89
C PHE A 217 -1.30 -1.99 -29.94
N THR A 218 -0.23 -1.39 -30.43
CA THR A 218 0.87 -0.90 -29.59
C THR A 218 0.38 0.13 -28.59
N ALA A 219 -0.41 1.13 -29.03
CA ALA A 219 -1.00 2.12 -28.13
C ALA A 219 -1.91 1.49 -27.07
N LEU A 220 -2.68 0.47 -27.41
CA LEU A 220 -3.50 -0.27 -26.46
C LEU A 220 -2.63 -0.99 -25.41
N CYS A 221 -1.54 -1.63 -25.83
CA CYS A 221 -0.59 -2.31 -24.96
C CYS A 221 0.13 -1.34 -24.02
N GLU A 222 0.52 -0.16 -24.51
CA GLU A 222 1.10 0.90 -23.67
C GLU A 222 0.12 1.39 -22.60
N LEU A 223 -1.18 1.49 -22.93
CA LEU A 223 -2.21 1.84 -21.95
C LEU A 223 -2.41 0.75 -20.89
N PHE A 224 -2.26 -0.53 -21.24
CA PHE A 224 -2.22 -1.61 -20.26
C PHE A 224 -1.07 -1.41 -19.25
N ASP A 225 0.13 -1.11 -19.75
CA ASP A 225 1.29 -0.85 -18.90
C ASP A 225 1.10 0.40 -18.03
N GLN A 226 0.47 1.45 -18.59
CA GLN A 226 0.16 2.66 -17.82
C GLN A 226 -0.82 2.38 -16.66
N VAL A 227 -1.84 1.53 -16.87
CA VAL A 227 -2.77 1.12 -15.79
C VAL A 227 -2.03 0.34 -14.72
N LEU A 228 -1.25 -0.67 -15.10
CA LEU A 228 -0.48 -1.48 -14.15
C LEU A 228 0.49 -0.61 -13.34
N GLY A 229 1.24 0.27 -14.00
CA GLY A 229 2.14 1.19 -13.30
C GLY A 229 1.42 2.26 -12.46
N ALA A 230 0.17 2.61 -12.77
CA ALA A 230 -0.63 3.49 -11.93
C ALA A 230 -1.15 2.76 -10.68
N ILE A 231 -1.57 1.50 -10.82
CA ILE A 231 -1.96 0.64 -9.70
C ILE A 231 -0.76 0.40 -8.77
N ASP A 232 0.42 0.09 -9.31
CA ASP A 232 1.63 -0.07 -8.50
C ASP A 232 1.94 1.17 -7.66
N ARG A 233 1.73 2.37 -8.22
CA ARG A 233 1.89 3.64 -7.48
C ARG A 233 0.83 3.87 -6.40
N LEU A 234 -0.42 3.42 -6.60
CA LEU A 234 -1.43 3.46 -5.54
C LEU A 234 -1.02 2.62 -4.33
N TYR A 235 -0.30 1.55 -4.60
CA TYR A 235 0.21 0.63 -3.59
C TYR A 235 1.67 0.91 -3.21
N GLU A 236 2.15 2.16 -3.38
CA GLU A 236 3.45 2.52 -2.81
C GLU A 236 3.46 2.22 -1.32
N SER A 237 4.12 1.11 -0.98
CA SER A 237 4.21 0.66 0.40
C SER A 237 5.26 1.48 1.14
N MET A 238 4.98 1.74 2.40
CA MET A 238 5.99 2.14 3.37
C MET A 238 6.48 0.90 4.11
N LEU A 239 7.77 0.83 4.33
CA LEU A 239 8.38 -0.16 5.21
C LEU A 239 8.65 0.48 6.56
N VAL A 240 8.04 -0.06 7.59
CA VAL A 240 8.35 0.26 8.98
C VAL A 240 9.40 -0.75 9.43
N ILE A 241 10.64 -0.30 9.57
CA ILE A 241 11.71 -1.15 10.12
C ILE A 241 11.52 -1.20 11.62
N THR A 242 11.30 -2.40 12.12
CA THR A 242 11.13 -2.66 13.54
C THR A 242 12.28 -3.50 14.08
N GLU A 243 12.50 -3.41 15.39
CA GLU A 243 13.47 -4.24 16.12
C GLU A 243 12.83 -4.76 17.40
N TYR A 244 12.89 -6.07 17.59
CA TYR A 244 12.38 -6.74 18.78
C TYR A 244 13.27 -7.93 19.15
N GLY A 245 13.66 -8.04 20.42
CA GLY A 245 14.54 -9.12 20.88
C GLY A 245 15.91 -9.19 20.18
N GLY A 246 16.40 -8.06 19.64
CA GLY A 246 17.66 -7.99 18.89
C GLY A 246 17.56 -8.44 17.42
N GLN A 247 16.35 -8.78 16.96
CA GLN A 247 16.06 -9.11 15.56
C GLN A 247 15.40 -7.92 14.87
N LYS A 248 15.61 -7.78 13.55
CA LYS A 248 14.99 -6.73 12.73
C LYS A 248 14.08 -7.35 11.67
N ALA A 249 12.96 -6.66 11.43
CA ALA A 249 12.08 -6.96 10.31
C ALA A 249 11.57 -5.66 9.68
N ALA A 250 11.16 -5.73 8.42
CA ALA A 250 10.46 -4.66 7.74
C ALA A 250 8.97 -5.02 7.65
N ILE A 251 8.09 -4.21 8.21
CA ILE A 251 6.64 -4.38 8.11
C ILE A 251 6.14 -3.48 6.99
N ALA A 252 5.63 -4.08 5.92
CA ALA A 252 5.06 -3.36 4.77
C ALA A 252 3.63 -2.92 5.10
N VAL A 253 3.40 -1.60 5.07
CA VAL A 253 2.11 -0.95 5.35
C VAL A 253 1.68 -0.08 4.17
N ASP A 254 0.41 0.32 4.11
CA ASP A 254 -0.12 1.16 3.03
C ASP A 254 0.41 2.59 3.10
N GLY A 255 0.68 3.06 4.29
CA GLY A 255 1.24 4.39 4.52
C GLY A 255 1.42 4.68 5.99
N VAL A 256 2.16 5.75 6.28
CA VAL A 256 2.30 6.30 7.62
C VAL A 256 1.37 7.51 7.72
N SER A 257 0.52 7.54 8.74
CA SER A 257 -0.50 8.58 8.90
C SER A 257 -0.02 9.72 9.81
N PHE A 258 0.33 9.40 11.05
CA PHE A 258 0.78 10.36 12.07
C PHE A 258 1.46 9.66 13.23
N VAL A 259 1.90 10.42 14.22
CA VAL A 259 2.38 9.93 15.51
C VAL A 259 1.37 10.32 16.59
N ALA A 260 1.02 9.38 17.46
CA ALA A 260 0.09 9.59 18.56
C ALA A 260 0.75 9.22 19.89
N ASP A 261 0.46 10.02 20.92
CA ASP A 261 0.75 9.69 22.31
C ASP A 261 -0.54 9.13 22.93
N CYS A 262 -0.49 7.89 23.40
CA CYS A 262 -1.63 7.22 24.02
C CYS A 262 -1.27 6.86 25.47
N LYS A 263 -2.19 7.09 26.40
CA LYS A 263 -2.03 6.60 27.76
C LYS A 263 -2.32 5.10 27.79
N ASP A 264 -1.57 4.36 28.56
CA ASP A 264 -1.80 2.93 28.71
C ASP A 264 -3.22 2.63 29.28
N SER A 265 -3.78 3.57 30.06
CA SER A 265 -5.16 3.52 30.56
C SER A 265 -6.25 3.66 29.48
N ASP A 266 -5.91 4.25 28.33
CA ASP A 266 -6.84 4.47 27.21
C ASP A 266 -6.86 3.29 26.23
N ILE A 267 -5.99 2.30 26.43
CA ILE A 267 -5.94 1.08 25.62
C ILE A 267 -6.97 0.09 26.14
N GLU A 268 -8.01 -0.13 25.36
CA GLU A 268 -9.06 -1.08 25.67
C GLU A 268 -8.75 -2.46 25.06
N PRO A 269 -9.19 -3.55 25.72
CA PRO A 269 -9.04 -4.90 25.16
C PRO A 269 -9.89 -5.05 23.90
N LEU A 270 -9.40 -5.90 22.99
CA LEU A 270 -10.15 -6.22 21.76
C LEU A 270 -11.40 -7.06 22.07
N PRO A 271 -12.48 -6.92 21.29
CA PRO A 271 -13.65 -7.78 21.41
C PRO A 271 -13.30 -9.25 21.10
N ASP A 272 -13.82 -10.20 21.85
CA ASP A 272 -13.60 -11.65 21.67
C ASP A 272 -14.05 -12.18 20.29
N THR A 273 -14.81 -11.39 19.54
CA THR A 273 -15.35 -11.75 18.22
C THR A 273 -14.49 -11.29 17.05
N ALA A 274 -13.37 -10.62 17.32
CA ALA A 274 -12.50 -10.13 16.25
C ALA A 274 -11.55 -11.25 15.76
N ASP A 275 -11.46 -11.43 14.44
CA ASP A 275 -10.52 -12.35 13.81
C ASP A 275 -9.09 -11.75 13.82
N ASN A 276 -8.08 -12.60 13.81
CA ASN A 276 -6.65 -12.23 13.79
C ASN A 276 -6.19 -11.29 14.93
N THR A 277 -6.82 -11.41 16.10
CA THR A 277 -6.48 -10.61 17.28
C THR A 277 -5.12 -10.94 17.89
N GLU A 278 -4.51 -12.05 17.49
CA GLU A 278 -3.21 -12.50 17.99
C GLU A 278 -2.06 -11.51 17.68
N PHE A 279 -2.21 -10.68 16.65
CA PHE A 279 -1.22 -9.66 16.27
C PHE A 279 -1.53 -8.27 16.85
N LEU A 280 -2.55 -8.17 17.71
CA LEU A 280 -3.02 -6.91 18.26
C LEU A 280 -3.10 -7.03 19.79
N SER A 281 -2.69 -5.98 20.50
CA SER A 281 -2.73 -5.93 21.96
C SER A 281 -3.92 -5.14 22.52
N GLY A 282 -4.61 -4.34 21.72
CA GLY A 282 -5.75 -3.54 22.13
C GLY A 282 -6.17 -2.52 21.09
N LEU A 283 -7.06 -1.62 21.49
CA LEU A 283 -7.52 -0.51 20.67
C LEU A 283 -7.62 0.79 21.47
N VAL A 284 -7.49 1.93 20.81
CA VAL A 284 -7.66 3.27 21.38
C VAL A 284 -8.71 4.02 20.59
N HIS A 285 -9.70 4.58 21.29
CA HIS A 285 -10.73 5.45 20.71
C HIS A 285 -10.16 6.83 20.40
N ARG A 286 -10.51 7.37 19.24
CA ARG A 286 -10.20 8.75 18.86
C ARG A 286 -11.42 9.66 18.98
N ALA A 287 -11.16 10.94 19.16
CA ALA A 287 -12.22 11.96 19.29
C ALA A 287 -13.12 12.08 18.05
N ASP A 288 -12.63 11.67 16.89
CA ASP A 288 -13.39 11.65 15.62
C ASP A 288 -14.27 10.41 15.43
N GLY A 289 -14.30 9.51 16.43
CA GLY A 289 -15.05 8.26 16.40
C GLY A 289 -14.36 7.11 15.69
N SER A 290 -13.14 7.30 15.19
CA SER A 290 -12.30 6.23 14.64
C SER A 290 -11.50 5.53 15.76
N TYR A 291 -10.82 4.43 15.40
CA TYR A 291 -10.03 3.62 16.32
C TYR A 291 -8.60 3.51 15.82
N ILE A 292 -7.65 3.36 16.74
CA ILE A 292 -6.29 2.91 16.45
C ILE A 292 -6.15 1.53 17.09
N LEU A 293 -5.88 0.52 16.28
CA LEU A 293 -5.59 -0.84 16.73
C LEU A 293 -4.10 -0.93 17.08
N ILE A 294 -3.77 -1.38 18.26
CA ILE A 294 -2.38 -1.43 18.74
C ILE A 294 -1.74 -2.75 18.31
N ALA A 295 -0.69 -2.69 17.50
CA ALA A 295 0.03 -3.86 17.04
C ALA A 295 0.89 -4.49 18.13
N ASP A 296 0.79 -5.81 18.27
CA ASP A 296 1.68 -6.60 19.12
C ASP A 296 2.92 -7.05 18.32
N ILE A 297 3.97 -6.26 18.38
CA ILE A 297 5.23 -6.53 17.68
C ILE A 297 5.86 -7.83 18.17
N GLY A 298 5.74 -8.17 19.45
CA GLY A 298 6.27 -9.42 20.00
C GLY A 298 5.63 -10.65 19.35
N ASN A 299 4.31 -10.67 19.24
CA ASN A 299 3.58 -11.75 18.59
C ASN A 299 3.84 -11.80 17.08
N ILE A 300 3.92 -10.65 16.42
CA ILE A 300 4.30 -10.60 14.99
C ILE A 300 5.67 -11.28 14.78
N TYR A 301 6.66 -10.97 15.61
CA TYR A 301 8.00 -11.56 15.51
C TYR A 301 8.00 -13.06 15.81
N THR A 302 7.22 -13.50 16.79
CA THR A 302 7.09 -14.92 17.13
C THR A 302 6.59 -15.74 15.94
N HIS A 303 5.66 -15.20 15.14
CA HIS A 303 5.11 -15.88 13.97
C HIS A 303 5.97 -15.71 12.70
N ALA A 304 6.68 -14.59 12.56
CA ALA A 304 7.41 -14.26 11.34
C ALA A 304 8.89 -14.63 11.37
N CYS A 305 9.53 -14.65 12.56
CA CYS A 305 10.98 -14.79 12.69
C CYS A 305 11.41 -16.09 13.38
N VAL A 306 10.46 -16.85 13.97
CA VAL A 306 10.73 -18.17 14.55
C VAL A 306 10.34 -19.23 13.52
N SER A 307 11.19 -19.44 12.53
CA SER A 307 11.23 -20.71 11.76
C SER A 307 12.50 -21.41 12.16
N GLU A 308 12.34 -22.48 12.95
CA GLU A 308 13.40 -23.46 13.19
C GLU A 308 13.85 -24.13 11.89
#